data_a38986232385961616d709fabc071b7f
#
_entry.id   a38986232385961616d709fabc071b7f
#
_cell.length_a   1.000
_cell.length_b   1.000
_cell.length_c   1.000
_cell.angle_alpha   90.00
_cell.angle_beta   90.00
_cell.angle_gamma   90.00
#
_symmetry.space_group_name_H-M   'P 1'
#
loop_
_entity.id
_entity.type
_entity.pdbx_description
1 polymer ?
#
loop_
_entity_poly.entity_id
_entity_poly.type
_entity_poly.pdbx_seq_one_letter_code
_entity_poly.pdbx_strand_id
1 'polypeptide(L)'
;VDACIAIIDIDPEKTKQQLLLVSDVVRMGIKDVRRSLYKLRPGVLEDSTLKDGLTKMIAEYEGVSNLKIDLHYKWDNVDIENTKEDIIFRMIQESITNSLRHGHATEIEINMFVYDNEYVIIIQDNGTGCESIKCGYGLKQMCERVSILNGTIRFSGENGFRTVIEIPIERGANYD
;
A
#
# COMPACT_ATOMS: atom_id res chain seq x y z
N VAL A 1 -16.52 -27.44 -3.84
CA VAL A 1 -17.28 -27.87 -2.67
C VAL A 1 -18.04 -29.14 -3.01
N ASP A 2 -18.83 -29.20 -4.10
CA ASP A 2 -19.65 -30.35 -4.45
C ASP A 2 -18.84 -31.65 -4.62
N ALA A 3 -17.65 -31.55 -5.25
CA ALA A 3 -16.72 -32.69 -5.34
C ALA A 3 -16.25 -33.18 -3.97
N CYS A 4 -16.09 -32.29 -2.98
CA CYS A 4 -15.71 -32.66 -1.61
C CYS A 4 -16.86 -33.40 -0.91
N ILE A 5 -18.09 -32.96 -1.13
CA ILE A 5 -19.29 -33.61 -0.59
C ILE A 5 -19.42 -35.04 -1.12
N ALA A 6 -19.14 -35.25 -2.41
CA ALA A 6 -19.25 -36.55 -3.06
C ALA A 6 -18.21 -37.57 -2.57
N ILE A 7 -17.07 -37.14 -2.05
CA ILE A 7 -15.96 -38.02 -1.67
C ILE A 7 -15.66 -38.04 -0.15
N ILE A 8 -16.40 -37.30 0.67
CA ILE A 8 -16.10 -37.12 2.08
C ILE A 8 -16.14 -38.45 2.86
N ASP A 9 -17.06 -39.30 2.52
CA ASP A 9 -17.23 -40.62 3.16
C ASP A 9 -16.30 -41.72 2.57
N ILE A 10 -15.73 -41.42 1.37
CA ILE A 10 -14.88 -42.38 0.64
C ILE A 10 -13.41 -42.11 0.97
N ASP A 11 -12.99 -40.83 0.98
CA ASP A 11 -11.61 -40.39 1.23
C ASP A 11 -11.61 -39.10 2.03
N PRO A 12 -11.75 -39.16 3.36
CA PRO A 12 -11.79 -37.95 4.23
C PRO A 12 -10.52 -37.12 4.17
N GLU A 13 -9.33 -37.72 4.04
CA GLU A 13 -8.06 -37.00 4.02
C GLU A 13 -7.91 -36.19 2.73
N LYS A 14 -8.24 -36.75 1.59
CA LYS A 14 -8.26 -36.05 0.30
C LYS A 14 -9.30 -34.92 0.30
N THR A 15 -10.47 -35.15 0.91
CA THR A 15 -11.51 -34.15 1.08
C THR A 15 -11.01 -32.96 1.91
N LYS A 16 -10.32 -33.25 3.03
CA LYS A 16 -9.73 -32.21 3.89
C LYS A 16 -8.69 -31.37 3.14
N GLN A 17 -7.80 -31.99 2.36
CA GLN A 17 -6.82 -31.29 1.56
C GLN A 17 -7.49 -30.37 0.52
N GLN A 18 -8.53 -30.83 -0.16
CA GLN A 18 -9.28 -30.04 -1.13
C GLN A 18 -10.02 -28.86 -0.46
N LEU A 19 -10.60 -29.07 0.73
CA LEU A 19 -11.26 -28.00 1.48
C LEU A 19 -10.28 -26.94 1.96
N LEU A 20 -9.07 -27.31 2.37
CA LEU A 20 -8.01 -26.36 2.71
C LEU A 20 -7.63 -25.53 1.48
N LEU A 21 -7.42 -26.16 0.34
CA LEU A 21 -7.12 -25.46 -0.92
C LEU A 21 -8.24 -24.50 -1.31
N VAL A 22 -9.51 -24.91 -1.22
CA VAL A 22 -10.68 -24.06 -1.50
C VAL A 22 -10.73 -22.88 -0.52
N SER A 23 -10.47 -23.14 0.78
CA SER A 23 -10.41 -22.08 1.79
C SER A 23 -9.37 -21.02 1.45
N ASP A 24 -8.18 -21.41 1.02
CA ASP A 24 -7.12 -20.49 0.63
C ASP A 24 -7.49 -19.69 -0.63
N VAL A 25 -8.07 -20.35 -1.64
CA VAL A 25 -8.55 -19.67 -2.86
C VAL A 25 -9.65 -18.65 -2.53
N VAL A 26 -10.60 -19.01 -1.66
CA VAL A 26 -11.67 -18.10 -1.22
C VAL A 26 -11.10 -16.91 -0.45
N ARG A 27 -10.15 -17.13 0.48
CA ARG A 27 -9.47 -16.05 1.20
C ARG A 27 -8.72 -15.12 0.27
N MET A 28 -8.04 -15.66 -0.75
CA MET A 28 -7.39 -14.85 -1.79
C MET A 28 -8.42 -14.05 -2.59
N GLY A 29 -9.51 -14.66 -3.03
CA GLY A 29 -10.58 -13.98 -3.76
C GLY A 29 -11.22 -12.85 -2.95
N ILE A 30 -11.49 -13.06 -1.67
CA ILE A 30 -12.02 -12.00 -0.77
C ILE A 30 -11.01 -10.86 -0.64
N LYS A 31 -9.71 -11.15 -0.51
CA LYS A 31 -8.66 -10.13 -0.48
C LYS A 31 -8.64 -9.33 -1.79
N ASP A 32 -8.75 -9.99 -2.93
CA ASP A 32 -8.73 -9.33 -4.24
C ASP A 32 -9.98 -8.48 -4.49
N VAL A 33 -11.16 -8.93 -4.08
CA VAL A 33 -12.40 -8.15 -4.16
C VAL A 33 -12.33 -6.92 -3.26
N ARG A 34 -11.96 -7.08 -1.99
CA ARG A 34 -11.77 -5.95 -1.06
C ARG A 34 -10.81 -4.92 -1.65
N ARG A 35 -9.68 -5.37 -2.16
CA ARG A 35 -8.68 -4.53 -2.80
C ARG A 35 -9.18 -3.81 -4.05
N SER A 36 -10.00 -4.46 -4.88
CA SER A 36 -10.63 -3.82 -6.03
C SER A 36 -11.62 -2.74 -5.61
N LEU A 37 -12.38 -2.99 -4.54
CA LEU A 37 -13.28 -2.00 -3.93
C LEU A 37 -12.51 -0.79 -3.37
N TYR A 38 -11.35 -1.00 -2.75
CA TYR A 38 -10.49 0.11 -2.29
C TYR A 38 -9.93 0.94 -3.46
N LYS A 39 -9.62 0.31 -4.61
CA LYS A 39 -9.16 1.02 -5.82
C LYS A 39 -10.26 1.84 -6.48
N LEU A 40 -11.53 1.47 -6.28
CA LEU A 40 -12.70 2.09 -6.92
C LEU A 40 -13.38 3.18 -6.07
N ARG A 41 -12.95 3.41 -4.82
CA ARG A 41 -13.48 4.52 -4.03
C ARG A 41 -12.95 5.85 -4.59
N PRO A 42 -13.80 6.69 -5.22
CA PRO A 42 -13.49 8.10 -5.43
C PRO A 42 -13.51 8.78 -4.04
N GLY A 43 -12.56 9.68 -3.77
CA GLY A 43 -12.59 10.50 -2.56
C GLY A 43 -12.45 9.72 -1.25
N VAL A 44 -11.33 9.00 -1.07
CA VAL A 44 -11.06 8.28 0.21
C VAL A 44 -10.95 9.27 1.38
N LEU A 45 -10.71 10.54 1.07
CA LEU A 45 -10.49 11.61 2.05
C LEU A 45 -11.61 12.67 2.05
N GLU A 46 -12.80 12.41 1.44
CA GLU A 46 -13.87 13.41 1.27
C GLU A 46 -14.26 14.15 2.56
N ASP A 47 -14.08 13.54 3.74
CA ASP A 47 -14.37 14.16 5.05
C ASP A 47 -13.24 13.93 6.09
N SER A 48 -12.03 13.57 5.69
CA SER A 48 -10.92 13.26 6.61
C SER A 48 -9.58 13.76 6.08
N THR A 49 -8.68 14.14 6.98
CA THR A 49 -7.32 14.52 6.61
C THR A 49 -6.53 13.31 6.09
N LEU A 50 -5.43 13.56 5.35
CA LEU A 50 -4.52 12.50 4.92
C LEU A 50 -4.05 11.65 6.10
N LYS A 51 -3.75 12.28 7.25
CA LYS A 51 -3.33 11.59 8.48
C LYS A 51 -4.39 10.61 8.99
N ASP A 52 -5.65 11.05 9.05
CA ASP A 52 -6.75 10.21 9.51
C ASP A 52 -6.99 9.04 8.55
N GLY A 53 -6.96 9.31 7.25
CA GLY A 53 -7.09 8.30 6.20
C GLY A 53 -5.98 7.24 6.29
N LEU A 54 -4.73 7.66 6.45
CA LEU A 54 -3.59 6.77 6.62
C LEU A 54 -3.71 5.93 7.90
N THR A 55 -4.05 6.56 9.03
CA THR A 55 -4.22 5.86 10.31
C THR A 55 -5.29 4.78 10.23
N LYS A 56 -6.42 5.09 9.60
CA LYS A 56 -7.51 4.12 9.40
C LYS A 56 -7.08 2.98 8.48
N MET A 57 -6.42 3.29 7.38
CA MET A 57 -5.90 2.29 6.45
C MET A 57 -4.90 1.36 7.13
N ILE A 58 -3.97 1.90 7.91
CA ILE A 58 -2.98 1.12 8.67
C ILE A 58 -3.67 0.15 9.63
N ALA A 59 -4.62 0.62 10.45
CA ALA A 59 -5.36 -0.23 11.36
C ALA A 59 -6.10 -1.37 10.65
N GLU A 60 -6.65 -1.13 9.45
CA GLU A 60 -7.28 -2.16 8.63
C GLU A 60 -6.28 -3.21 8.13
N TYR A 61 -5.08 -2.82 7.69
CA TYR A 61 -4.04 -3.77 7.27
C TYR A 61 -3.53 -4.60 8.46
N GLU A 62 -3.25 -4.00 9.60
CA GLU A 62 -2.83 -4.69 10.82
C GLU A 62 -3.90 -5.64 11.35
N GLY A 63 -5.18 -5.28 11.26
CA GLY A 63 -6.30 -6.11 11.70
C GLY A 63 -6.54 -7.37 10.87
N VAL A 64 -6.06 -7.43 9.63
CA VAL A 64 -6.27 -8.56 8.72
C VAL A 64 -4.99 -9.31 8.34
N SER A 65 -3.84 -8.86 8.83
CA SER A 65 -2.53 -9.46 8.56
C SER A 65 -1.64 -9.38 9.80
N ASN A 66 -0.54 -10.14 9.81
CA ASN A 66 0.50 -10.02 10.87
C ASN A 66 1.51 -8.89 10.55
N LEU A 67 1.09 -7.87 9.83
CA LEU A 67 1.90 -6.74 9.46
C LEU A 67 1.84 -5.68 10.57
N LYS A 68 2.97 -5.15 10.97
CA LYS A 68 3.10 -3.98 11.83
C LYS A 68 3.51 -2.78 10.97
N ILE A 69 2.85 -1.63 11.13
CA ILE A 69 3.14 -0.43 10.36
C ILE A 69 3.38 0.75 11.30
N ASP A 70 4.61 1.24 11.36
CA ASP A 70 4.96 2.43 12.14
C ASP A 70 4.90 3.69 11.26
N LEU A 71 3.97 4.60 11.56
CA LEU A 71 3.78 5.86 10.82
C LEU A 71 4.35 7.05 11.61
N HIS A 72 5.39 7.67 11.08
CA HIS A 72 6.00 8.90 11.57
C HIS A 72 5.54 10.09 10.71
N TYR A 73 4.36 10.66 11.05
CA TYR A 73 3.75 11.76 10.32
C TYR A 73 4.18 13.11 10.91
N LYS A 74 4.96 13.91 10.16
CA LYS A 74 5.47 15.22 10.57
C LYS A 74 4.97 16.36 9.68
N TRP A 75 3.75 16.27 9.18
CA TRP A 75 3.08 17.27 8.33
C TRP A 75 1.87 17.92 9.02
N ASP A 76 1.83 17.95 10.35
CA ASP A 76 0.66 18.41 11.13
C ASP A 76 0.24 19.87 10.87
N ASN A 77 1.15 20.70 10.34
CA ASN A 77 0.91 22.11 10.02
C ASN A 77 1.08 22.44 8.53
N VAL A 78 0.94 21.45 7.69
CA VAL A 78 1.13 21.59 6.24
C VAL A 78 -0.23 21.54 5.57
N ASP A 79 -0.58 22.60 4.85
CA ASP A 79 -1.78 22.65 4.02
C ASP A 79 -1.45 22.03 2.65
N ILE A 80 -1.98 20.83 2.42
CA ILE A 80 -1.80 20.08 1.18
C ILE A 80 -3.14 20.10 0.43
N GLU A 81 -3.11 20.40 -0.83
CA GLU A 81 -4.28 20.36 -1.69
C GLU A 81 -4.88 18.93 -1.71
N ASN A 82 -6.20 18.80 -1.57
CA ASN A 82 -6.91 17.51 -1.48
C ASN A 82 -6.57 16.55 -2.62
N THR A 83 -6.36 17.07 -3.84
CA THR A 83 -5.95 16.26 -5.00
C THR A 83 -4.56 15.63 -4.81
N LYS A 84 -3.64 16.36 -4.18
CA LYS A 84 -2.30 15.86 -3.83
C LYS A 84 -2.37 14.83 -2.73
N GLU A 85 -3.20 15.04 -1.72
CA GLU A 85 -3.43 14.08 -0.62
C GLU A 85 -3.92 12.73 -1.13
N ASP A 86 -4.90 12.72 -2.04
CA ASP A 86 -5.42 11.48 -2.64
C ASP A 86 -4.33 10.71 -3.41
N ILE A 87 -3.51 11.42 -4.17
CA ILE A 87 -2.39 10.81 -4.90
C ILE A 87 -1.37 10.20 -3.93
N ILE A 88 -0.98 10.94 -2.89
CA ILE A 88 -0.06 10.47 -1.85
C ILE A 88 -0.62 9.25 -1.13
N PHE A 89 -1.88 9.30 -0.71
CA PHE A 89 -2.56 8.17 -0.09
C PHE A 89 -2.47 6.91 -0.94
N ARG A 90 -2.74 7.03 -2.25
CA ARG A 90 -2.67 5.90 -3.19
C ARG A 90 -1.27 5.33 -3.36
N MET A 91 -0.24 6.18 -3.36
CA MET A 91 1.15 5.72 -3.46
C MET A 91 1.57 4.95 -2.20
N ILE A 92 1.19 5.42 -1.01
CA ILE A 92 1.45 4.71 0.25
C ILE A 92 0.69 3.38 0.29
N GLN A 93 -0.59 3.37 -0.12
CA GLN A 93 -1.41 2.16 -0.21
C GLN A 93 -0.78 1.11 -1.14
N GLU A 94 -0.28 1.52 -2.30
CA GLU A 94 0.38 0.61 -3.25
C GLU A 94 1.69 0.06 -2.67
N SER A 95 2.47 0.89 -1.95
CA SER A 95 3.70 0.44 -1.29
C SER A 95 3.42 -0.62 -0.23
N ILE A 96 2.45 -0.39 0.69
CA ILE A 96 2.04 -1.39 1.71
C ILE A 96 1.59 -2.69 1.04
N THR A 97 0.81 -2.56 -0.04
CA THR A 97 0.33 -3.71 -0.78
C THR A 97 1.46 -4.51 -1.42
N ASN A 98 2.47 -3.84 -1.97
CA ASN A 98 3.62 -4.47 -2.59
C ASN A 98 4.49 -5.19 -1.55
N SER A 99 4.71 -4.57 -0.39
CA SER A 99 5.42 -5.20 0.73
C SER A 99 4.75 -6.49 1.20
N LEU A 100 3.41 -6.51 1.30
CA LEU A 100 2.65 -7.71 1.66
C LEU A 100 2.68 -8.80 0.59
N ARG A 101 2.57 -8.41 -0.69
CA ARG A 101 2.41 -9.39 -1.78
C ARG A 101 3.72 -9.98 -2.26
N HIS A 102 4.71 -9.14 -2.35
CA HIS A 102 5.99 -9.44 -3.00
C HIS A 102 7.12 -9.55 -2.00
N GLY A 103 7.07 -8.72 -0.95
CA GLY A 103 8.10 -8.66 0.08
C GLY A 103 7.93 -9.70 1.18
N HIS A 104 6.72 -10.23 1.40
CA HIS A 104 6.39 -11.02 2.59
C HIS A 104 6.80 -10.32 3.89
N ALA A 105 6.70 -8.99 3.89
CA ALA A 105 7.09 -8.15 5.00
C ALA A 105 6.20 -8.39 6.23
N THR A 106 6.79 -8.27 7.40
CA THR A 106 6.10 -8.28 8.70
C THR A 106 6.11 -6.91 9.36
N GLU A 107 6.99 -6.02 8.92
CA GLU A 107 7.11 -4.65 9.43
C GLU A 107 7.29 -3.67 8.27
N ILE A 108 6.64 -2.51 8.38
CA ILE A 108 6.81 -1.38 7.46
C ILE A 108 6.99 -0.11 8.30
N GLU A 109 7.97 0.69 7.96
CA GLU A 109 8.18 2.03 8.51
C GLU A 109 7.83 3.07 7.46
N ILE A 110 6.98 4.04 7.81
CA ILE A 110 6.57 5.14 6.93
C ILE A 110 6.99 6.46 7.61
N ASN A 111 7.93 7.17 7.00
CA ASN A 111 8.40 8.48 7.44
C ASN A 111 7.92 9.55 6.48
N MET A 112 7.20 10.56 7.01
CA MET A 112 6.66 11.70 6.26
C MET A 112 7.13 13.00 6.91
N PHE A 113 7.94 13.78 6.22
CA PHE A 113 8.51 15.03 6.71
C PHE A 113 8.76 16.03 5.58
N VAL A 114 9.03 17.28 5.93
CA VAL A 114 9.45 18.32 4.97
C VAL A 114 10.96 18.49 5.06
N TYR A 115 11.62 18.49 3.92
CA TYR A 115 13.05 18.74 3.82
C TYR A 115 13.36 19.49 2.51
N ASP A 116 14.18 20.54 2.60
CA ASP A 116 14.62 21.35 1.46
C ASP A 116 13.47 21.82 0.54
N ASN A 117 12.37 22.28 1.15
CA ASN A 117 11.16 22.71 0.44
C ASN A 117 10.46 21.62 -0.39
N GLU A 118 10.61 20.36 0.05
CA GLU A 118 9.94 19.21 -0.53
C GLU A 118 9.19 18.40 0.53
N TYR A 119 8.05 17.86 0.17
CA TYR A 119 7.39 16.79 0.89
C TYR A 119 8.15 15.50 0.65
N VAL A 120 8.74 14.93 1.69
CA VAL A 120 9.49 13.68 1.60
C VAL A 120 8.71 12.56 2.25
N ILE A 121 8.55 11.46 1.54
CA ILE A 121 7.93 10.23 2.03
C ILE A 121 8.92 9.09 1.83
N ILE A 122 9.27 8.40 2.92
CA ILE A 122 10.12 7.23 2.87
C ILE A 122 9.31 6.05 3.42
N ILE A 123 9.20 4.99 2.64
CA ILE A 123 8.53 3.75 3.03
C ILE A 123 9.57 2.64 2.93
N GLN A 124 9.81 1.97 4.03
CA GLN A 124 10.78 0.87 4.14
C GLN A 124 10.09 -0.35 4.74
N ASP A 125 10.20 -1.49 4.09
CA ASP A 125 9.79 -2.76 4.66
C ASP A 125 10.98 -3.65 5.05
N ASN A 126 10.72 -4.67 5.85
CA ASN A 126 11.68 -5.69 6.25
C ASN A 126 11.55 -6.99 5.43
N GLY A 127 10.95 -6.92 4.26
CA GLY A 127 10.70 -8.08 3.41
C GLY A 127 11.95 -8.61 2.71
N THR A 128 11.73 -9.50 1.74
CA THR A 128 12.81 -10.18 1.02
C THR A 128 13.61 -9.26 0.10
N GLY A 129 13.10 -8.06 -0.22
CA GLY A 129 13.73 -7.18 -1.19
C GLY A 129 13.81 -7.79 -2.60
N CYS A 130 14.70 -7.26 -3.42
CA CYS A 130 14.96 -7.79 -4.77
C CYS A 130 16.34 -7.35 -5.28
N GLU A 131 17.03 -8.24 -5.98
CA GLU A 131 18.32 -7.92 -6.62
C GLU A 131 18.16 -6.98 -7.82
N SER A 132 17.02 -7.02 -8.49
CA SER A 132 16.71 -6.24 -9.69
C SER A 132 15.26 -5.77 -9.67
N ILE A 133 15.05 -4.45 -9.70
CA ILE A 133 13.74 -3.85 -9.69
C ILE A 133 13.14 -3.94 -11.10
N LYS A 134 12.16 -4.82 -11.25
CA LYS A 134 11.34 -4.89 -12.47
C LYS A 134 10.12 -4.00 -12.29
N CYS A 135 10.03 -2.93 -13.07
CA CYS A 135 8.87 -2.04 -13.07
C CYS A 135 7.62 -2.77 -13.60
N GLY A 136 6.91 -3.45 -12.70
CA GLY A 136 5.57 -3.96 -12.95
C GLY A 136 4.54 -2.84 -13.02
N TYR A 137 3.26 -3.21 -13.21
CA TYR A 137 2.17 -2.25 -13.35
C TYR A 137 2.03 -1.29 -12.15
N GLY A 138 2.16 -1.79 -10.92
CA GLY A 138 2.05 -0.97 -9.70
C GLY A 138 3.12 0.12 -9.62
N LEU A 139 4.40 -0.23 -9.84
CA LEU A 139 5.49 0.73 -9.82
C LEU A 139 5.38 1.76 -10.95
N LYS A 140 4.94 1.36 -12.15
CA LYS A 140 4.65 2.29 -13.26
C LYS A 140 3.58 3.30 -12.88
N GLN A 141 2.47 2.86 -12.29
CA GLN A 141 1.43 3.76 -11.80
C GLN A 141 1.93 4.73 -10.72
N MET A 142 2.83 4.28 -9.84
CA MET A 142 3.44 5.17 -8.85
C MET A 142 4.32 6.24 -9.52
N CYS A 143 5.11 5.86 -10.53
CA CYS A 143 5.91 6.82 -11.32
C CYS A 143 5.01 7.84 -12.04
N GLU A 144 3.91 7.41 -12.64
CA GLU A 144 2.96 8.29 -13.31
C GLU A 144 2.30 9.28 -12.31
N ARG A 145 1.89 8.78 -11.14
CA ARG A 145 1.27 9.61 -10.11
C ARG A 145 2.22 10.67 -9.54
N VAL A 146 3.45 10.29 -9.24
CA VAL A 146 4.43 11.26 -8.72
C VAL A 146 4.76 12.33 -9.76
N SER A 147 4.78 11.97 -11.05
CA SER A 147 4.99 12.93 -12.14
C SER A 147 3.87 13.99 -12.24
N ILE A 148 2.61 13.64 -11.92
CA ILE A 148 1.50 14.60 -11.85
C ILE A 148 1.77 15.66 -10.78
N LEU A 149 2.50 15.31 -9.72
CA LEU A 149 2.87 16.20 -8.62
C LEU A 149 4.22 16.92 -8.85
N ASN A 150 4.77 16.84 -10.05
CA ASN A 150 6.13 17.33 -10.38
C ASN A 150 7.22 16.77 -9.45
N GLY A 151 6.97 15.61 -8.84
CA GLY A 151 7.87 14.98 -7.89
C GLY A 151 8.78 13.92 -8.51
N THR A 152 9.62 13.35 -7.68
CA THR A 152 10.48 12.22 -8.02
C THR A 152 10.18 11.00 -7.15
N ILE A 153 10.44 9.80 -7.68
CA ILE A 153 10.31 8.54 -6.94
C ILE A 153 11.52 7.65 -7.22
N ARG A 154 12.06 7.06 -6.16
CA ARG A 154 13.16 6.11 -6.25
C ARG A 154 12.81 4.85 -5.48
N PHE A 155 13.27 3.71 -5.99
CA PHE A 155 13.09 2.40 -5.37
C PHE A 155 14.44 1.74 -5.13
N SER A 156 14.55 0.99 -4.02
CA SER A 156 15.69 0.14 -3.72
C SER A 156 15.19 -1.18 -3.15
N GLY A 157 15.83 -2.29 -3.53
CA GLY A 157 15.50 -3.65 -3.06
C GLY A 157 16.51 -4.21 -2.07
N GLU A 158 17.47 -3.43 -1.60
CA GLU A 158 18.46 -3.83 -0.62
C GLU A 158 17.84 -3.81 0.80
N ASN A 159 18.00 -4.90 1.56
CA ASN A 159 17.48 -5.01 2.93
C ASN A 159 15.96 -4.72 3.04
N GLY A 160 15.15 -5.46 2.29
CA GLY A 160 13.74 -5.20 2.09
C GLY A 160 13.50 -4.27 0.90
N PHE A 161 12.31 -3.71 0.76
CA PHE A 161 11.99 -2.78 -0.31
C PHE A 161 11.82 -1.36 0.23
N ARG A 162 12.53 -0.41 -0.37
CA ARG A 162 12.50 1.01 0.00
C ARG A 162 11.94 1.83 -1.14
N THR A 163 10.97 2.67 -0.83
CA THR A 163 10.42 3.69 -1.72
C THR A 163 10.69 5.06 -1.14
N VAL A 164 11.27 5.95 -1.92
CA VAL A 164 11.50 7.35 -1.57
C VAL A 164 10.76 8.22 -2.57
N ILE A 165 9.87 9.08 -2.07
CA ILE A 165 9.07 10.02 -2.87
C ILE A 165 9.40 11.42 -2.40
N GLU A 166 9.70 12.32 -3.34
CA GLU A 166 9.98 13.72 -3.09
C GLU A 166 9.04 14.56 -3.99
N ILE A 167 8.29 15.47 -3.39
CA ILE A 167 7.29 16.31 -4.09
C ILE A 167 7.56 17.77 -3.76
N PRO A 168 7.82 18.63 -4.75
CA PRO A 168 8.06 20.04 -4.51
C PRO A 168 6.88 20.75 -3.82
N ILE A 169 7.19 21.57 -2.82
CA ILE A 169 6.21 22.48 -2.22
C ILE A 169 6.13 23.71 -3.14
N GLU A 170 5.04 23.81 -3.87
CA GLU A 170 4.78 25.00 -4.69
C GLU A 170 4.60 26.19 -3.75
N ARG A 171 5.51 27.16 -3.81
CA ARG A 171 5.28 28.45 -3.18
C ARG A 171 4.13 29.09 -3.94
N GLY A 172 3.01 29.35 -3.27
CA GLY A 172 1.91 30.10 -3.87
C GLY A 172 2.48 31.30 -4.60
N ALA A 173 2.12 31.46 -5.87
CA ALA A 173 2.47 32.66 -6.61
C ALA A 173 1.87 33.85 -5.82
N ASN A 174 2.69 34.58 -5.10
CA ASN A 174 2.30 35.90 -4.61
C ASN A 174 2.03 36.72 -5.85
N TYR A 175 0.76 36.86 -6.19
CA TYR A 175 0.32 37.91 -7.10
C TYR A 175 0.44 39.22 -6.30
N ASP A 176 1.58 39.94 -6.48
CA ASP A 176 1.71 41.36 -6.15
C ASP A 176 0.82 42.23 -7.06
#